data_e1a39ad240fb0b893751293c43dde46d
#
_entry.id   e1a39ad240fb0b893751293c43dde46d
#
_cell.length_a   1.000
_cell.length_b   1.000
_cell.length_c   1.000
_cell.angle_alpha   90.00
_cell.angle_beta   90.00
_cell.angle_gamma   90.00
#
_symmetry.space_group_name_H-M   'P 1'
#
loop_
_entity.id
_entity.type
_entity.pdbx_description
1 polymer ?
#
loop_
_entity_poly.entity_id
_entity_poly.type
_entity_poly.pdbx_seq_one_letter_code
_entity_poly.pdbx_strand_id
1 'polypeptide(L)'
;VLIMKKLLWIIVLGLLLSSNVYSKTIVVKANPEKGFHFPYLLKTSKKTVDANYIVVESNNTGGHNKSIKGMTSKAKKSLEWVLGPSISKKLNYPMLMPVFPMATKEIEKVLTDKNKWKYYFPQLDSDVLKINIDKYKRIDLQLIAMIDDARERLLKENNQKINEKVIMVGFSSSSLFSARFTFLHPDRVSVAIGGGIGGLLPVPADKINGIDAIYPIGTYDFEKITGKKFNLEEFKKTPQFYYQGTKDKSHPFRRRAEDLTDEDYEIVKTLFVDGLPFEDKPAS
;
A
#
# COMPACT_ATOMS: atom_id res chain seq x y z
N VAL A 1 -46.24 34.97 -17.27
CA VAL A 1 -45.58 34.04 -18.23
C VAL A 1 -44.05 34.19 -18.19
N LEU A 2 -43.52 35.44 -18.17
CA LEU A 2 -42.05 35.67 -18.20
C LEU A 2 -41.34 35.22 -16.89
N ILE A 3 -41.99 35.43 -15.75
CA ILE A 3 -41.47 35.03 -14.42
C ILE A 3 -41.44 33.50 -14.27
N MET A 4 -42.47 32.79 -14.73
CA MET A 4 -42.50 31.33 -14.73
C MET A 4 -41.42 30.73 -15.62
N LYS A 5 -41.14 31.31 -16.79
CA LYS A 5 -40.04 30.84 -17.65
C LYS A 5 -38.69 31.05 -17.00
N LYS A 6 -38.43 32.17 -16.32
CA LYS A 6 -37.18 32.40 -15.58
C LYS A 6 -37.05 31.44 -14.41
N LEU A 7 -38.13 31.15 -13.66
CA LEU A 7 -38.10 30.17 -12.56
C LEU A 7 -37.82 28.74 -13.07
N LEU A 8 -38.41 28.36 -14.20
CA LEU A 8 -38.18 27.06 -14.83
C LEU A 8 -36.71 26.90 -15.27
N TRP A 9 -36.09 27.95 -15.82
CA TRP A 9 -34.69 27.95 -16.20
C TRP A 9 -33.72 27.83 -14.97
N ILE A 10 -34.09 28.48 -13.85
CA ILE A 10 -33.31 28.37 -12.61
C ILE A 10 -33.41 26.94 -12.03
N ILE A 11 -34.57 26.32 -12.06
CA ILE A 11 -34.80 24.95 -11.64
C ILE A 11 -34.05 23.94 -12.54
N VAL A 12 -34.12 24.13 -13.86
CA VAL A 12 -33.43 23.30 -14.84
C VAL A 12 -31.91 23.46 -14.70
N LEU A 13 -31.42 24.70 -14.51
CA LEU A 13 -30.00 24.95 -14.26
C LEU A 13 -29.56 24.37 -12.93
N GLY A 14 -30.37 24.44 -11.87
CA GLY A 14 -30.12 23.80 -10.58
C GLY A 14 -30.11 22.28 -10.65
N LEU A 15 -31.00 21.69 -11.47
CA LEU A 15 -30.99 20.23 -11.71
C LEU A 15 -29.82 19.77 -12.59
N LEU A 16 -29.37 20.61 -13.52
CA LEU A 16 -28.16 20.32 -14.34
C LEU A 16 -26.85 20.50 -13.53
N LEU A 17 -26.87 21.36 -12.50
CA LEU A 17 -25.74 21.56 -11.59
C LEU A 17 -25.72 20.53 -10.42
N SER A 18 -26.79 19.81 -10.17
CA SER A 18 -26.81 18.64 -9.35
C SER A 18 -26.13 17.49 -10.11
N SER A 19 -24.81 17.61 -10.35
CA SER A 19 -24.02 16.50 -10.82
C SER A 19 -24.13 15.40 -9.76
N ASN A 20 -24.92 14.38 -10.06
CA ASN A 20 -24.84 13.10 -9.37
C ASN A 20 -23.40 12.61 -9.57
N VAL A 21 -22.50 12.96 -8.66
CA VAL A 21 -21.12 12.49 -8.68
C VAL A 21 -21.17 11.00 -8.38
N TYR A 22 -21.35 10.21 -9.42
CA TYR A 22 -21.18 8.76 -9.32
C TYR A 22 -19.73 8.47 -8.97
N SER A 23 -19.52 7.51 -8.07
CA SER A 23 -18.19 6.98 -7.81
C SER A 23 -17.56 6.54 -9.13
N LYS A 24 -16.51 7.23 -9.54
CA LYS A 24 -15.76 6.98 -10.78
C LYS A 24 -14.39 6.43 -10.43
N THR A 25 -13.97 5.40 -11.15
CA THR A 25 -12.57 4.94 -11.09
C THR A 25 -11.82 5.43 -12.30
N ILE A 26 -10.78 6.20 -12.09
CA ILE A 26 -9.87 6.67 -13.14
C ILE A 26 -8.49 6.03 -12.99
N VAL A 27 -7.78 5.89 -14.11
CA VAL A 27 -6.36 5.55 -14.13
C VAL A 27 -5.58 6.84 -14.26
N VAL A 28 -4.84 7.18 -13.24
CA VAL A 28 -3.87 8.27 -13.30
C VAL A 28 -2.55 7.70 -13.87
N LYS A 29 -2.07 8.30 -14.95
CA LYS A 29 -0.81 7.88 -15.57
C LYS A 29 0.37 8.27 -14.68
N ALA A 30 1.50 7.57 -14.84
CA ALA A 30 2.77 7.96 -14.24
C ALA A 30 3.09 9.44 -14.53
N ASN A 31 3.64 10.12 -13.53
CA ASN A 31 4.13 11.49 -13.64
C ASN A 31 5.47 11.61 -12.89
N PRO A 32 6.60 11.36 -13.58
CA PRO A 32 7.93 11.48 -12.98
C PRO A 32 8.25 12.87 -12.42
N GLU A 33 7.71 13.92 -13.03
CA GLU A 33 7.90 15.31 -12.54
C GLU A 33 7.26 15.52 -11.16
N LYS A 34 6.20 14.77 -10.85
CA LYS A 34 5.57 14.73 -9.54
C LYS A 34 6.13 13.66 -8.61
N GLY A 35 7.16 12.92 -9.03
CA GLY A 35 7.86 11.94 -8.20
C GLY A 35 7.29 10.51 -8.25
N PHE A 36 6.43 10.15 -9.20
CA PHE A 36 5.96 8.77 -9.35
C PHE A 36 6.04 8.26 -10.79
N HIS A 37 6.62 7.08 -10.96
CA HIS A 37 6.92 6.46 -12.25
C HIS A 37 5.92 5.37 -12.65
N PHE A 38 4.93 5.08 -11.81
CA PHE A 38 3.91 4.05 -12.05
C PHE A 38 2.51 4.67 -11.99
N PRO A 39 1.54 4.08 -12.71
CA PRO A 39 0.17 4.56 -12.63
C PRO A 39 -0.48 4.17 -11.29
N TYR A 40 -1.54 4.85 -10.96
CA TYR A 40 -2.43 4.44 -9.88
C TYR A 40 -3.90 4.53 -10.29
N LEU A 41 -4.75 3.79 -9.60
CA LEU A 41 -6.19 3.90 -9.72
C LEU A 41 -6.69 4.85 -8.63
N LEU A 42 -7.52 5.81 -9.02
CA LEU A 42 -8.22 6.69 -8.09
C LEU A 42 -9.71 6.47 -8.25
N LYS A 43 -10.35 5.99 -7.20
CA LYS A 43 -11.80 5.86 -7.10
C LYS A 43 -12.32 7.01 -6.25
N THR A 44 -13.20 7.83 -6.81
CA THR A 44 -13.81 8.94 -6.09
C THR A 44 -14.95 8.46 -5.19
N SER A 45 -15.27 9.21 -4.15
CA SER A 45 -16.47 9.00 -3.33
C SER A 45 -17.73 9.38 -4.10
N LYS A 46 -18.90 8.90 -3.65
CA LYS A 46 -20.20 9.22 -4.30
C LYS A 46 -20.72 10.62 -4.02
N LYS A 47 -20.25 11.26 -2.95
CA LYS A 47 -20.65 12.60 -2.54
C LYS A 47 -19.42 13.47 -2.38
N THR A 48 -19.57 14.76 -2.71
CA THR A 48 -18.61 15.81 -2.35
C THR A 48 -18.71 16.16 -0.85
N VAL A 49 -18.76 15.15 0.01
CA VAL A 49 -18.65 15.36 1.45
C VAL A 49 -17.18 15.45 1.75
N ASP A 50 -16.80 16.25 2.73
CA ASP A 50 -15.44 16.27 3.27
C ASP A 50 -15.04 14.87 3.70
N ALA A 51 -14.46 14.14 2.76
CA ALA A 51 -13.87 12.84 3.06
C ALA A 51 -12.57 13.15 3.79
N ASN A 52 -12.50 12.75 5.04
CA ASN A 52 -11.34 13.08 5.85
C ASN A 52 -10.06 12.42 5.33
N TYR A 53 -10.15 11.25 4.70
CA TYR A 53 -9.00 10.43 4.30
C TYR A 53 -9.17 9.77 2.94
N ILE A 54 -8.04 9.39 2.33
CA ILE A 54 -7.98 8.43 1.23
C ILE A 54 -7.75 7.04 1.82
N VAL A 55 -8.52 6.05 1.37
CA VAL A 55 -8.22 4.63 1.62
C VAL A 55 -7.18 4.16 0.62
N VAL A 56 -6.10 3.57 1.08
CA VAL A 56 -5.00 3.09 0.23
C VAL A 56 -4.83 1.60 0.40
N GLU A 57 -4.84 0.85 -0.70
CA GLU A 57 -4.49 -0.55 -0.76
C GLU A 57 -3.56 -0.79 -1.95
N SER A 58 -2.38 -1.39 -1.71
CA SER A 58 -1.47 -1.73 -2.79
C SER A 58 -2.01 -2.89 -3.65
N ASN A 59 -1.56 -2.99 -4.90
CA ASN A 59 -1.83 -4.15 -5.71
C ASN A 59 -1.23 -5.42 -5.08
N ASN A 60 -1.94 -6.54 -5.21
CA ASN A 60 -1.60 -7.82 -4.58
C ASN A 60 -1.03 -8.84 -5.58
N THR A 61 -0.49 -9.96 -5.06
CA THR A 61 0.13 -11.07 -5.81
C THR A 61 -0.71 -11.58 -6.98
N GLY A 62 -2.02 -11.65 -6.85
CA GLY A 62 -2.94 -12.01 -7.96
C GLY A 62 -2.89 -11.07 -9.17
N GLY A 63 -2.23 -9.91 -9.03
CA GLY A 63 -2.01 -8.93 -10.07
C GLY A 63 -0.86 -9.22 -11.05
N HIS A 64 -0.16 -10.35 -10.93
CA HIS A 64 1.02 -10.69 -11.73
C HIS A 64 0.76 -10.59 -13.22
N ASN A 65 1.57 -9.80 -13.91
CA ASN A 65 1.56 -9.66 -15.37
C ASN A 65 2.92 -9.14 -15.85
N LYS A 66 3.27 -9.48 -17.11
CA LYS A 66 4.56 -9.09 -17.72
C LYS A 66 4.66 -7.61 -18.09
N SER A 67 3.58 -6.82 -17.92
CA SER A 67 3.56 -5.41 -18.30
C SER A 67 2.73 -4.57 -17.33
N ILE A 68 3.11 -3.30 -17.18
CA ILE A 68 2.35 -2.32 -16.38
C ILE A 68 0.89 -2.17 -16.89
N LYS A 69 0.68 -2.21 -18.21
CA LYS A 69 -0.66 -2.18 -18.81
C LYS A 69 -1.50 -3.38 -18.34
N GLY A 70 -0.93 -4.58 -18.36
CA GLY A 70 -1.60 -5.79 -17.90
C GLY A 70 -1.86 -5.77 -16.39
N MET A 71 -0.90 -5.30 -15.59
CA MET A 71 -1.08 -5.13 -14.15
C MET A 71 -2.16 -4.09 -13.83
N THR A 72 -2.21 -2.97 -14.56
CA THR A 72 -3.28 -1.96 -14.42
C THR A 72 -4.66 -2.55 -14.71
N SER A 73 -4.77 -3.39 -15.76
CA SER A 73 -6.03 -4.08 -16.08
C SER A 73 -6.45 -5.04 -14.95
N LYS A 74 -5.51 -5.79 -14.39
CA LYS A 74 -5.78 -6.70 -13.26
C LYS A 74 -6.13 -5.92 -11.98
N ALA A 75 -5.43 -4.82 -11.70
CA ALA A 75 -5.73 -3.94 -10.58
C ALA A 75 -7.15 -3.38 -10.66
N LYS A 76 -7.62 -2.99 -11.85
CA LYS A 76 -9.02 -2.58 -12.06
C LYS A 76 -10.01 -3.69 -11.69
N LYS A 77 -9.74 -4.92 -12.10
CA LYS A 77 -10.59 -6.07 -11.78
C LYS A 77 -10.56 -6.40 -10.27
N SER A 78 -9.41 -6.24 -9.63
CA SER A 78 -9.28 -6.53 -8.19
C SER A 78 -10.10 -5.60 -7.30
N LEU A 79 -10.47 -4.40 -7.78
CA LEU A 79 -11.37 -3.49 -7.05
C LEU A 79 -12.76 -4.09 -6.74
N GLU A 80 -13.11 -5.23 -7.31
CA GLU A 80 -14.38 -5.90 -7.04
C GLU A 80 -14.34 -6.79 -5.78
N TRP A 81 -13.14 -7.24 -5.35
CA TRP A 81 -12.99 -8.24 -4.30
C TRP A 81 -11.94 -7.96 -3.22
N VAL A 82 -11.06 -6.97 -3.41
CA VAL A 82 -10.09 -6.58 -2.37
C VAL A 82 -10.77 -5.75 -1.26
N LEU A 83 -10.08 -5.57 -0.14
CA LEU A 83 -10.63 -4.98 1.08
C LEU A 83 -10.94 -3.47 0.93
N GLY A 84 -10.02 -2.73 0.32
CA GLY A 84 -10.09 -1.28 0.21
C GLY A 84 -11.39 -0.73 -0.38
N PRO A 85 -11.90 -1.25 -1.51
CA PRO A 85 -13.16 -0.79 -2.09
C PRO A 85 -14.37 -0.95 -1.16
N SER A 86 -14.39 -2.00 -0.35
CA SER A 86 -15.47 -2.23 0.62
C SER A 86 -15.43 -1.21 1.75
N ILE A 87 -14.23 -0.93 2.27
CA ILE A 87 -14.01 0.10 3.30
C ILE A 87 -14.31 1.50 2.72
N SER A 88 -13.76 1.82 1.55
CA SER A 88 -14.01 3.05 0.82
C SER A 88 -15.52 3.32 0.63
N LYS A 89 -16.26 2.30 0.21
CA LYS A 89 -17.72 2.37 0.02
C LYS A 89 -18.44 2.61 1.35
N LYS A 90 -18.05 1.90 2.41
CA LYS A 90 -18.69 1.98 3.73
C LYS A 90 -18.47 3.34 4.38
N LEU A 91 -17.26 3.88 4.27
CA LEU A 91 -16.90 5.19 4.81
C LEU A 91 -17.28 6.34 3.87
N ASN A 92 -17.62 6.05 2.63
CA ASN A 92 -17.79 7.03 1.56
C ASN A 92 -16.53 7.89 1.33
N TYR A 93 -15.36 7.29 1.43
CA TYR A 93 -14.06 7.92 1.21
C TYR A 93 -13.50 7.55 -0.16
N PRO A 94 -12.70 8.42 -0.80
CA PRO A 94 -11.98 8.06 -2.01
C PRO A 94 -10.97 6.94 -1.72
N MET A 95 -10.59 6.20 -2.77
CA MET A 95 -9.60 5.13 -2.66
C MET A 95 -8.52 5.30 -3.72
N LEU A 96 -7.28 5.05 -3.32
CA LEU A 96 -6.11 4.99 -4.18
C LEU A 96 -5.55 3.56 -4.17
N MET A 97 -5.26 3.02 -5.36
CA MET A 97 -4.51 1.77 -5.52
C MET A 97 -3.31 2.03 -6.43
N PRO A 98 -2.06 2.05 -5.90
CA PRO A 98 -0.87 2.12 -6.74
C PRO A 98 -0.77 0.85 -7.58
N VAL A 99 -0.20 0.94 -8.78
CA VAL A 99 0.07 -0.21 -9.64
C VAL A 99 1.59 -0.39 -9.74
N PHE A 100 2.17 -0.89 -8.67
CA PHE A 100 3.60 -1.17 -8.65
C PHE A 100 3.95 -2.42 -9.47
N PRO A 101 5.12 -2.44 -10.10
CA PRO A 101 5.56 -3.58 -10.88
C PRO A 101 5.77 -4.81 -9.98
N MET A 102 5.48 -5.96 -10.56
CA MET A 102 5.83 -7.25 -10.01
C MET A 102 6.78 -7.89 -11.00
N ALA A 103 7.90 -8.44 -10.57
CA ALA A 103 8.96 -9.08 -11.35
C ALA A 103 8.77 -8.95 -12.88
N THR A 104 9.21 -7.86 -13.46
CA THR A 104 9.19 -7.66 -14.92
C THR A 104 10.49 -8.17 -15.50
N LYS A 105 10.50 -8.59 -16.77
CA LYS A 105 11.74 -8.97 -17.47
C LYS A 105 12.80 -7.86 -17.44
N GLU A 106 12.39 -6.62 -17.28
CA GLU A 106 13.28 -5.47 -17.20
C GLU A 106 13.98 -5.43 -15.83
N ILE A 107 13.26 -5.73 -14.77
CA ILE A 107 13.81 -5.88 -13.42
C ILE A 107 14.71 -7.13 -13.36
N GLU A 108 14.24 -8.25 -13.93
CA GLU A 108 15.03 -9.51 -13.98
C GLU A 108 16.38 -9.35 -14.71
N LYS A 109 16.50 -8.42 -15.65
CA LYS A 109 17.76 -8.13 -16.34
C LYS A 109 18.75 -7.33 -15.52
N VAL A 110 18.25 -6.52 -14.58
CA VAL A 110 19.06 -5.60 -13.79
C VAL A 110 19.43 -6.21 -12.43
N LEU A 111 18.59 -7.14 -11.98
CA LEU A 111 18.76 -7.83 -10.71
C LEU A 111 19.45 -9.16 -11.00
N THR A 112 20.73 -9.22 -10.67
CA THR A 112 21.61 -10.37 -10.89
C THR A 112 21.25 -11.61 -10.09
N ASP A 113 20.29 -11.52 -9.18
CA ASP A 113 19.86 -12.60 -8.32
C ASP A 113 18.74 -13.44 -8.97
N LYS A 114 18.92 -14.77 -8.93
CA LYS A 114 17.99 -15.75 -9.52
C LYS A 114 16.68 -15.88 -8.72
N ASN A 115 16.59 -15.31 -7.52
CA ASN A 115 15.41 -15.41 -6.68
C ASN A 115 14.35 -14.37 -7.08
N LYS A 116 13.37 -14.79 -7.87
CA LYS A 116 12.30 -13.96 -8.44
C LYS A 116 11.42 -13.25 -7.39
N TRP A 117 11.41 -13.75 -6.16
CA TRP A 117 10.59 -13.22 -5.07
C TRP A 117 11.26 -12.09 -4.32
N LYS A 118 12.60 -11.99 -4.40
CA LYS A 118 13.42 -10.98 -3.72
C LYS A 118 13.00 -9.54 -4.06
N TYR A 119 12.41 -9.33 -5.22
CA TYR A 119 12.01 -8.02 -5.73
C TYR A 119 10.50 -7.88 -5.91
N TYR A 120 9.79 -8.37 -4.94
CA TYR A 120 8.36 -8.22 -4.91
C TYR A 120 8.02 -6.83 -4.34
N PHE A 121 7.98 -5.82 -5.21
CA PHE A 121 7.74 -4.42 -4.83
C PHE A 121 6.56 -4.21 -3.87
N PRO A 122 5.42 -4.92 -4.04
CA PRO A 122 4.33 -4.83 -3.10
C PRO A 122 4.61 -5.34 -1.67
N GLN A 123 5.82 -5.76 -1.35
CA GLN A 123 6.17 -6.14 0.03
C GLN A 123 7.05 -5.13 0.75
N LEU A 124 7.64 -4.15 0.03
CA LEU A 124 8.56 -3.16 0.62
C LEU A 124 9.69 -3.80 1.45
N ASP A 125 10.30 -4.88 0.92
CA ASP A 125 11.48 -5.49 1.53
C ASP A 125 12.70 -4.57 1.46
N SER A 126 13.73 -4.86 2.24
CA SER A 126 14.95 -4.06 2.26
C SER A 126 15.61 -3.97 0.89
N ASP A 127 15.60 -5.05 0.12
CA ASP A 127 16.13 -5.08 -1.24
C ASP A 127 15.38 -4.12 -2.19
N VAL A 128 14.04 -4.03 -2.03
CA VAL A 128 13.22 -3.09 -2.79
C VAL A 128 13.56 -1.64 -2.47
N LEU A 129 13.82 -1.32 -1.21
CA LEU A 129 14.22 0.04 -0.80
C LEU A 129 15.63 0.41 -1.25
N LYS A 130 16.52 -0.58 -1.40
CA LYS A 130 17.92 -0.41 -1.83
C LYS A 130 18.07 -0.30 -3.36
N ILE A 131 17.02 -0.55 -4.15
CA ILE A 131 17.10 -0.43 -5.62
C ILE A 131 17.50 0.98 -6.02
N ASN A 132 18.60 1.07 -6.77
CA ASN A 132 19.12 2.34 -7.30
C ASN A 132 18.93 2.45 -8.82
N ILE A 133 17.66 2.27 -9.25
CA ILE A 133 17.24 2.46 -10.65
C ILE A 133 16.12 3.47 -10.63
N ASP A 134 16.26 4.60 -11.27
CA ASP A 134 15.41 5.78 -11.11
C ASP A 134 13.91 5.48 -11.00
N LYS A 135 13.35 4.75 -11.95
CA LYS A 135 11.92 4.48 -11.96
C LYS A 135 11.46 3.46 -10.89
N TYR A 136 12.38 2.68 -10.31
CA TYR A 136 12.08 1.68 -9.29
C TYR A 136 12.53 2.11 -7.89
N LYS A 137 13.29 3.20 -7.82
CA LYS A 137 13.83 3.73 -6.58
C LYS A 137 12.70 4.19 -5.66
N ARG A 138 12.78 3.77 -4.39
CA ARG A 138 11.94 4.27 -3.31
C ARG A 138 10.45 4.36 -3.68
N ILE A 139 9.83 3.21 -3.97
CA ILE A 139 8.40 3.15 -4.30
C ILE A 139 7.49 3.58 -3.14
N ASP A 140 8.00 3.53 -1.92
CA ASP A 140 7.36 4.10 -0.72
C ASP A 140 7.19 5.62 -0.85
N LEU A 141 8.22 6.34 -1.32
CA LEU A 141 8.15 7.78 -1.59
C LEU A 141 7.28 8.07 -2.83
N GLN A 142 7.31 7.18 -3.83
CA GLN A 142 6.40 7.30 -4.98
C GLN A 142 4.93 7.18 -4.57
N LEU A 143 4.61 6.31 -3.59
CA LEU A 143 3.25 6.25 -3.05
C LEU A 143 2.86 7.56 -2.34
N ILE A 144 3.76 8.17 -1.59
CA ILE A 144 3.51 9.50 -0.99
C ILE A 144 3.18 10.52 -2.09
N ALA A 145 3.98 10.56 -3.16
CA ALA A 145 3.74 11.46 -4.28
C ALA A 145 2.39 11.18 -4.99
N MET A 146 2.00 9.91 -5.13
CA MET A 146 0.68 9.53 -5.66
C MET A 146 -0.47 10.00 -4.75
N ILE A 147 -0.30 9.89 -3.42
CA ILE A 147 -1.28 10.35 -2.44
C ILE A 147 -1.46 11.87 -2.55
N ASP A 148 -0.36 12.60 -2.64
CA ASP A 148 -0.40 14.07 -2.76
C ASP A 148 -1.02 14.51 -4.10
N ASP A 149 -0.68 13.86 -5.22
CA ASP A 149 -1.34 14.11 -6.52
C ASP A 149 -2.84 13.78 -6.47
N ALA A 150 -3.24 12.70 -5.79
CA ALA A 150 -4.65 12.34 -5.64
C ALA A 150 -5.41 13.39 -4.81
N ARG A 151 -4.81 13.91 -3.74
CA ARG A 151 -5.38 14.98 -2.90
C ARG A 151 -5.58 16.27 -3.71
N GLU A 152 -4.58 16.67 -4.49
CA GLU A 152 -4.67 17.83 -5.37
C GLU A 152 -5.80 17.68 -6.40
N ARG A 153 -5.93 16.50 -7.02
CA ARG A 153 -7.01 16.19 -7.97
C ARG A 153 -8.37 16.25 -7.32
N LEU A 154 -8.54 15.64 -6.17
CA LEU A 154 -9.81 15.63 -5.44
C LEU A 154 -10.20 17.05 -5.01
N LEU A 155 -9.24 17.87 -4.59
CA LEU A 155 -9.50 19.29 -4.31
C LEU A 155 -9.92 20.05 -5.57
N LYS A 156 -9.19 19.91 -6.67
CA LYS A 156 -9.43 20.65 -7.92
C LYS A 156 -10.71 20.23 -8.63
N GLU A 157 -10.96 18.92 -8.72
CA GLU A 157 -12.05 18.37 -9.52
C GLU A 157 -13.36 18.24 -8.73
N ASN A 158 -13.28 18.00 -7.42
CA ASN A 158 -14.42 17.72 -6.56
C ASN A 158 -14.61 18.73 -5.41
N ASN A 159 -13.74 19.74 -5.30
CA ASN A 159 -13.67 20.68 -4.16
C ASN A 159 -13.56 19.93 -2.80
N GLN A 160 -12.85 18.82 -2.79
CA GLN A 160 -12.76 17.90 -1.66
C GLN A 160 -11.41 18.03 -0.98
N LYS A 161 -11.38 18.64 0.21
CA LYS A 161 -10.17 18.77 1.02
C LYS A 161 -9.92 17.47 1.79
N ILE A 162 -8.80 16.82 1.53
CA ILE A 162 -8.42 15.53 2.11
C ILE A 162 -7.21 15.70 3.05
N ASN A 163 -7.20 14.96 4.16
CA ASN A 163 -6.09 14.91 5.10
C ASN A 163 -4.79 14.40 4.44
N GLU A 164 -3.64 14.77 5.00
CA GLU A 164 -2.34 14.28 4.54
C GLU A 164 -2.10 12.82 4.91
N LYS A 165 -2.66 12.38 6.03
CA LYS A 165 -2.64 10.98 6.44
C LYS A 165 -3.68 10.19 5.67
N VAL A 166 -3.41 8.90 5.49
CA VAL A 166 -4.29 7.96 4.79
C VAL A 166 -4.72 6.81 5.69
N ILE A 167 -5.75 6.09 5.27
CA ILE A 167 -6.12 4.79 5.84
C ILE A 167 -5.45 3.72 5.00
N MET A 168 -4.44 3.05 5.58
CA MET A 168 -3.80 1.92 4.91
C MET A 168 -4.57 0.64 5.17
N VAL A 169 -4.90 -0.08 4.11
CA VAL A 169 -5.60 -1.37 4.22
C VAL A 169 -4.95 -2.43 3.34
N GLY A 170 -5.16 -3.70 3.68
CA GLY A 170 -4.68 -4.78 2.83
C GLY A 170 -5.04 -6.17 3.30
N PHE A 171 -4.92 -7.13 2.40
CA PHE A 171 -5.03 -8.55 2.71
C PHE A 171 -3.88 -9.31 2.05
N SER A 172 -3.29 -10.30 2.74
CA SER A 172 -2.13 -11.05 2.26
C SER A 172 -0.92 -10.11 2.01
N SER A 173 -0.34 -10.12 0.83
CA SER A 173 0.81 -9.27 0.46
C SER A 173 0.54 -7.77 0.61
N SER A 174 -0.67 -7.31 0.28
CA SER A 174 -1.03 -5.89 0.47
C SER A 174 -1.17 -5.51 1.96
N SER A 175 -1.45 -6.50 2.84
CA SER A 175 -1.41 -6.30 4.28
C SER A 175 0.01 -6.06 4.79
N LEU A 176 0.97 -6.84 4.29
CA LEU A 176 2.39 -6.64 4.62
C LEU A 176 2.91 -5.29 4.12
N PHE A 177 2.52 -4.90 2.89
CA PHE A 177 2.81 -3.57 2.38
C PHE A 177 2.25 -2.47 3.28
N SER A 178 1.00 -2.60 3.72
CA SER A 178 0.34 -1.66 4.63
C SER A 178 1.12 -1.50 5.94
N ALA A 179 1.54 -2.62 6.55
CA ALA A 179 2.32 -2.62 7.78
C ALA A 179 3.69 -1.94 7.60
N ARG A 180 4.42 -2.30 6.55
CA ARG A 180 5.76 -1.77 6.27
C ARG A 180 5.73 -0.31 5.83
N PHE A 181 4.73 0.09 5.04
CA PHE A 181 4.53 1.50 4.71
C PHE A 181 4.22 2.34 5.96
N THR A 182 3.38 1.82 6.86
CA THR A 182 3.10 2.46 8.15
C THR A 182 4.35 2.59 9.01
N PHE A 183 5.21 1.57 9.00
CA PHE A 183 6.49 1.60 9.71
C PHE A 183 7.46 2.63 9.12
N LEU A 184 7.54 2.74 7.79
CA LEU A 184 8.40 3.69 7.11
C LEU A 184 7.91 5.14 7.24
N HIS A 185 6.58 5.34 7.25
CA HIS A 185 5.93 6.65 7.17
C HIS A 185 4.74 6.78 8.13
N PRO A 186 4.94 6.62 9.45
CA PRO A 186 3.83 6.70 10.41
C PRO A 186 3.17 8.08 10.44
N ASP A 187 3.92 9.12 10.09
CA ASP A 187 3.46 10.50 9.93
C ASP A 187 2.45 10.68 8.77
N ARG A 188 2.40 9.72 7.83
CA ARG A 188 1.48 9.72 6.69
C ARG A 188 0.30 8.75 6.84
N VAL A 189 0.20 8.02 7.95
CA VAL A 189 -0.85 7.03 8.17
C VAL A 189 -1.71 7.40 9.37
N SER A 190 -3.03 7.42 9.17
CA SER A 190 -4.02 7.66 10.23
C SER A 190 -4.38 6.36 10.95
N VAL A 191 -4.52 5.27 10.21
CA VAL A 191 -4.77 3.93 10.72
C VAL A 191 -4.33 2.89 9.69
N ALA A 192 -3.80 1.76 10.16
CA ALA A 192 -3.46 0.61 9.32
C ALA A 192 -4.29 -0.61 9.69
N ILE A 193 -4.85 -1.27 8.67
CA ILE A 193 -5.69 -2.46 8.84
C ILE A 193 -5.19 -3.53 7.87
N GLY A 194 -4.90 -4.72 8.40
CA GLY A 194 -4.41 -5.80 7.56
C GLY A 194 -4.87 -7.19 8.01
N GLY A 195 -5.06 -8.08 7.04
CA GLY A 195 -5.42 -9.46 7.30
C GLY A 195 -4.61 -10.46 6.49
N GLY A 196 -4.54 -11.70 6.97
CA GLY A 196 -3.88 -12.78 6.25
C GLY A 196 -2.41 -12.48 5.94
N ILE A 197 -1.66 -11.96 6.91
CA ILE A 197 -0.30 -11.45 6.70
C ILE A 197 0.63 -12.58 6.31
N GLY A 198 1.23 -12.48 5.13
CA GLY A 198 2.17 -13.46 4.60
C GLY A 198 3.64 -13.19 4.95
N GLY A 199 3.93 -12.47 6.03
CA GLY A 199 5.29 -12.08 6.45
C GLY A 199 5.34 -11.63 7.90
N LEU A 200 6.53 -11.20 8.36
CA LEU A 200 6.72 -10.65 9.69
C LEU A 200 6.28 -9.18 9.73
N LEU A 201 5.56 -8.83 10.79
CA LEU A 201 5.27 -7.43 11.09
C LEU A 201 6.53 -6.74 11.63
N PRO A 202 6.84 -5.53 11.19
CA PRO A 202 7.94 -4.76 11.75
C PRO A 202 7.68 -4.38 13.21
N VAL A 203 8.73 -4.40 14.01
CA VAL A 203 8.72 -3.99 15.41
C VAL A 203 9.61 -2.76 15.62
N PRO A 204 9.21 -1.79 16.46
CA PRO A 204 9.97 -0.57 16.67
C PRO A 204 11.13 -0.78 17.67
N ALA A 205 12.04 -1.68 17.34
CA ALA A 205 13.20 -2.03 18.14
C ALA A 205 14.44 -2.14 17.25
N ASP A 206 15.59 -1.70 17.76
CA ASP A 206 16.89 -1.83 17.10
C ASP A 206 17.55 -3.19 17.41
N LYS A 207 17.17 -3.82 18.51
CA LYS A 207 17.62 -5.15 18.91
C LYS A 207 16.48 -6.01 19.44
N ILE A 208 16.54 -7.30 19.14
CA ILE A 208 15.64 -8.33 19.68
C ILE A 208 16.54 -9.45 20.22
N ASN A 209 16.41 -9.80 21.49
CA ASN A 209 17.25 -10.81 22.14
C ASN A 209 18.76 -10.55 21.98
N GLY A 210 19.19 -9.28 21.97
CA GLY A 210 20.59 -8.89 21.80
C GLY A 210 21.08 -8.85 20.35
N ILE A 211 20.27 -9.25 19.39
CA ILE A 211 20.60 -9.31 17.96
C ILE A 211 20.07 -8.06 17.27
N ASP A 212 20.86 -7.52 16.34
CA ASP A 212 20.49 -6.35 15.56
C ASP A 212 19.26 -6.64 14.69
N ALA A 213 18.16 -5.96 14.98
CA ALA A 213 16.90 -6.11 14.24
C ALA A 213 16.91 -5.18 13.03
N ILE A 214 17.44 -5.66 11.91
CA ILE A 214 17.49 -4.91 10.65
C ILE A 214 16.10 -4.80 10.00
N TYR A 215 15.91 -3.80 9.13
CA TYR A 215 14.70 -3.66 8.34
C TYR A 215 14.54 -4.87 7.35
N PRO A 216 13.37 -5.48 7.19
CA PRO A 216 12.04 -4.96 7.58
C PRO A 216 11.55 -5.41 8.97
N ILE A 217 12.38 -6.05 9.77
CA ILE A 217 11.96 -6.57 11.08
C ILE A 217 12.04 -5.49 12.17
N GLY A 218 13.09 -4.68 12.16
CA GLY A 218 13.32 -3.65 13.15
C GLY A 218 13.92 -2.36 12.61
N THR A 219 14.54 -1.59 13.51
CA THR A 219 14.99 -0.22 13.23
C THR A 219 16.51 -0.07 13.20
N TYR A 220 17.30 -1.13 13.39
CA TYR A 220 18.77 -1.05 13.51
C TYR A 220 19.45 -0.32 12.35
N ASP A 221 19.07 -0.62 11.13
CA ASP A 221 19.63 0.00 9.91
C ASP A 221 18.65 0.98 9.23
N PHE A 222 17.57 1.35 9.91
CA PHE A 222 16.49 2.17 9.36
C PHE A 222 16.98 3.51 8.80
N GLU A 223 17.81 4.23 9.57
CA GLU A 223 18.37 5.51 9.12
C GLU A 223 19.29 5.34 7.91
N LYS A 224 20.08 4.27 7.87
CA LYS A 224 20.96 3.94 6.73
C LYS A 224 20.14 3.68 5.44
N ILE A 225 19.00 2.99 5.53
CA ILE A 225 18.16 2.64 4.38
C ILE A 225 17.29 3.81 3.94
N THR A 226 16.72 4.55 4.90
CA THR A 226 15.69 5.57 4.61
C THR A 226 16.24 6.99 4.52
N GLY A 227 17.41 7.25 5.08
CA GLY A 227 18.00 8.59 5.22
C GLY A 227 17.39 9.43 6.33
N LYS A 228 16.51 8.85 7.16
CA LYS A 228 15.86 9.54 8.29
C LYS A 228 15.79 8.65 9.53
N LYS A 229 15.76 9.24 10.71
CA LYS A 229 15.54 8.51 11.96
C LYS A 229 14.12 7.95 12.02
N PHE A 230 13.97 6.80 12.68
CA PHE A 230 12.67 6.21 12.92
C PHE A 230 11.81 7.12 13.81
N ASN A 231 10.59 7.38 13.40
CA ASN A 231 9.66 8.22 14.16
C ASN A 231 8.80 7.36 15.10
N LEU A 232 9.38 6.96 16.22
CA LEU A 232 8.76 6.10 17.21
C LEU A 232 7.48 6.72 17.79
N GLU A 233 7.46 8.03 18.02
CA GLU A 233 6.31 8.71 18.63
C GLU A 233 5.09 8.72 17.70
N GLU A 234 5.28 8.99 16.42
CA GLU A 234 4.18 8.90 15.44
C GLU A 234 3.77 7.45 15.19
N PHE A 235 4.72 6.50 15.19
CA PHE A 235 4.40 5.08 15.04
C PHE A 235 3.53 4.56 16.19
N LYS A 236 3.85 4.92 17.44
CA LYS A 236 3.05 4.57 18.62
C LYS A 236 1.65 5.18 18.59
N LYS A 237 1.49 6.38 18.04
CA LYS A 237 0.20 7.07 17.91
C LYS A 237 -0.67 6.53 16.78
N THR A 238 -0.08 5.80 15.81
CA THR A 238 -0.82 5.26 14.66
C THR A 238 -1.54 3.97 15.06
N PRO A 239 -2.88 3.93 15.13
CA PRO A 239 -3.62 2.73 15.42
C PRO A 239 -3.38 1.68 14.33
N GLN A 240 -3.12 0.44 14.74
CA GLN A 240 -2.88 -0.67 13.84
C GLN A 240 -3.71 -1.88 14.26
N PHE A 241 -4.40 -2.49 13.29
CA PHE A 241 -5.19 -3.68 13.51
C PHE A 241 -4.85 -4.74 12.47
N TYR A 242 -4.24 -5.83 12.93
CA TYR A 242 -3.89 -6.96 12.09
C TYR A 242 -4.58 -8.22 12.58
N TYR A 243 -5.09 -9.03 11.63
CA TYR A 243 -5.77 -10.27 11.94
C TYR A 243 -5.30 -11.42 11.06
N GLN A 244 -5.33 -12.61 11.64
CA GLN A 244 -4.98 -13.87 10.97
C GLN A 244 -6.06 -14.90 11.25
N GLY A 245 -6.40 -15.68 10.23
CA GLY A 245 -7.33 -16.79 10.40
C GLY A 245 -6.68 -17.93 11.21
N THR A 246 -7.36 -18.49 12.19
CA THR A 246 -6.85 -19.62 13.00
C THR A 246 -6.51 -20.87 12.20
N LYS A 247 -7.09 -21.00 11.01
CA LYS A 247 -6.84 -22.09 10.06
C LYS A 247 -5.95 -21.68 8.89
N ASP A 248 -5.43 -20.46 8.89
CA ASP A 248 -4.57 -19.97 7.81
C ASP A 248 -3.22 -20.69 7.89
N LYS A 249 -2.87 -21.36 6.81
CA LYS A 249 -1.60 -22.08 6.67
C LYS A 249 -0.50 -21.25 6.02
N SER A 250 -0.82 -20.06 5.53
CA SER A 250 0.11 -19.14 4.86
C SER A 250 0.96 -18.33 5.87
N HIS A 251 1.31 -18.95 6.99
CA HIS A 251 2.07 -18.30 8.05
C HIS A 251 3.51 -17.98 7.58
N PRO A 252 4.10 -16.82 7.95
CA PRO A 252 5.45 -16.43 7.53
C PRO A 252 6.52 -17.46 7.94
N PHE A 253 6.35 -18.11 9.08
CA PHE A 253 7.25 -19.16 9.56
C PHE A 253 7.08 -20.52 8.87
N ARG A 254 6.11 -20.67 7.96
CA ARG A 254 5.94 -21.85 7.10
C ARG A 254 6.50 -21.66 5.71
N ARG A 255 6.99 -20.46 5.38
CA ARG A 255 7.75 -20.28 4.16
C ARG A 255 9.00 -21.11 4.28
N ARG A 256 9.26 -21.90 3.25
CA ARG A 256 10.49 -22.65 3.14
C ARG A 256 11.67 -21.69 3.24
N ALA A 257 12.78 -22.13 3.79
CA ALA A 257 14.03 -21.34 3.86
C ALA A 257 14.40 -20.73 2.49
N GLU A 258 14.10 -21.44 1.41
CA GLU A 258 14.31 -21.04 0.02
C GLU A 258 13.43 -19.85 -0.45
N ASP A 259 12.36 -19.52 0.28
CA ASP A 259 11.47 -18.39 -0.01
C ASP A 259 11.86 -17.11 0.77
N LEU A 260 12.76 -17.22 1.72
CA LEU A 260 13.36 -16.09 2.44
C LEU A 260 14.69 -15.71 1.78
N THR A 261 15.08 -14.44 1.89
CA THR A 261 16.47 -14.09 1.60
C THR A 261 17.35 -14.80 2.64
N ASP A 262 18.60 -15.12 2.31
CA ASP A 262 19.53 -15.73 3.27
C ASP A 262 19.64 -14.87 4.53
N GLU A 263 19.63 -13.54 4.37
CA GLU A 263 19.68 -12.56 5.45
C GLU A 263 18.40 -12.59 6.31
N ASP A 264 17.21 -12.60 5.69
CA ASP A 264 15.93 -12.71 6.41
C ASP A 264 15.81 -14.06 7.14
N TYR A 265 16.29 -15.14 6.52
CA TYR A 265 16.29 -16.48 7.12
C TYR A 265 17.16 -16.56 8.36
N GLU A 266 18.40 -16.07 8.29
CA GLU A 266 19.33 -16.08 9.44
C GLU A 266 18.81 -15.18 10.57
N ILE A 267 18.21 -14.04 10.27
CA ILE A 267 17.58 -13.18 11.28
C ILE A 267 16.41 -13.89 11.93
N VAL A 268 15.50 -14.46 11.15
CA VAL A 268 14.33 -15.18 11.68
C VAL A 268 14.76 -16.37 12.53
N LYS A 269 15.70 -17.17 12.03
CA LYS A 269 16.28 -18.32 12.74
C LYS A 269 16.92 -17.91 14.06
N THR A 270 17.65 -16.80 14.06
CA THR A 270 18.37 -16.32 15.23
C THR A 270 17.45 -15.66 16.27
N LEU A 271 16.42 -14.92 15.82
CA LEU A 271 15.45 -14.29 16.71
C LEU A 271 14.49 -15.29 17.38
N PHE A 272 14.32 -16.47 16.81
CA PHE A 272 13.34 -17.47 17.24
C PHE A 272 13.95 -18.84 17.55
N VAL A 273 15.25 -18.88 17.91
CA VAL A 273 16.03 -20.12 18.15
C VAL A 273 15.46 -21.02 19.26
N ASP A 274 14.80 -20.46 20.26
CA ASP A 274 14.26 -21.24 21.39
C ASP A 274 12.86 -21.82 21.16
N GLY A 275 12.49 -21.98 19.93
CA GLY A 275 11.18 -22.45 19.51
C GLY A 275 10.44 -21.37 18.79
N LEU A 276 10.37 -21.50 17.49
CA LEU A 276 9.31 -20.86 16.74
C LEU A 276 8.01 -21.17 17.48
N PRO A 277 7.19 -20.16 17.84
CA PRO A 277 5.96 -20.41 18.61
C PRO A 277 4.98 -21.34 17.90
N PHE A 278 5.43 -21.89 16.79
CA PHE A 278 4.72 -22.85 15.95
C PHE A 278 5.71 -23.94 15.59
N GLU A 279 5.63 -25.09 16.27
CA GLU A 279 6.35 -26.29 15.88
C GLU A 279 6.23 -26.52 14.37
N ASP A 280 7.36 -26.72 13.72
CA ASP A 280 7.42 -27.26 12.37
C ASP A 280 6.75 -28.64 12.36
N LYS A 281 5.45 -28.67 12.23
CA LYS A 281 4.77 -29.88 11.79
C LYS A 281 5.00 -29.95 10.29
N PRO A 282 5.74 -30.94 9.80
CA PRO A 282 5.90 -31.12 8.37
C PRO A 282 4.51 -31.20 7.74
N ALA A 283 4.34 -30.49 6.63
CA ALA A 283 3.11 -30.56 5.87
C ALA A 283 2.91 -32.03 5.45
N SER A 284 1.97 -32.70 6.09
CA SER A 284 1.46 -34.01 5.66
C SER A 284 0.56 -33.86 4.44
#